data_5f3ebdd1343d144fc283f350dda36156
#
_entry.id   5f3ebdd1343d144fc283f350dda36156
#
_cell.length_a   1.000
_cell.length_b   1.000
_cell.length_c   1.000
_cell.angle_alpha   90.00
_cell.angle_beta   90.00
_cell.angle_gamma   90.00
#
_symmetry.space_group_name_H-M   'P 1'
#
loop_
_entity.id
_entity.type
_entity.pdbx_description
1 polymer ?
#
loop_
_entity_poly.entity_id
_entity_poly.type
_entity_poly.pdbx_seq_one_letter_code
_entity_poly.pdbx_strand_id
1 'polypeptide(L)'
;MLILNNMEAIHWVWAGLVIAAVTLTLQYVLNRSLGVSTGLEKICSLVSDRPYFRRPALQQPGAWRLFFLAGLLVSGVLSALLGGGWETTWAAGMLDSVWELSSEMKVLWMFIGGLFIGFGTRLAGGCTSGHGIFGVANFHRSSLLAMVSFMVAGIVTTNIIYRWIAG
;
A
#
# COMPACT_ATOMS: atom_id res chain seq x y z
N MET A 1 -9.05 -2.45 -13.88
CA MET A 1 -10.03 -3.56 -13.91
C MET A 1 -9.22 -4.83 -13.74
N LEU A 2 -9.30 -5.44 -12.58
CA LEU A 2 -8.49 -6.61 -12.23
C LEU A 2 -8.83 -7.78 -13.13
N ILE A 3 -7.81 -8.35 -13.72
CA ILE A 3 -7.77 -9.45 -14.64
C ILE A 3 -8.15 -10.75 -13.92
N LEU A 4 -9.42 -10.90 -13.61
CA LEU A 4 -9.97 -12.15 -13.11
C LEU A 4 -11.14 -12.52 -14.02
N ASN A 5 -10.79 -12.85 -15.27
CA ASN A 5 -11.78 -13.14 -16.31
C ASN A 5 -12.61 -14.42 -16.04
N ASN A 6 -12.32 -15.14 -14.97
CA ASN A 6 -13.06 -16.34 -14.57
C ASN A 6 -13.14 -16.61 -13.05
N MET A 7 -12.65 -15.69 -12.20
CA MET A 7 -12.88 -15.80 -10.77
C MET A 7 -13.86 -14.72 -10.34
N GLU A 8 -14.99 -15.09 -9.79
CA GLU A 8 -15.85 -14.16 -9.07
C GLU A 8 -15.02 -13.45 -8.00
N ALA A 9 -15.07 -12.14 -7.98
CA ALA A 9 -14.39 -11.36 -6.95
C ALA A 9 -14.86 -11.83 -5.57
N ILE A 10 -13.91 -12.19 -4.70
CA ILE A 10 -14.22 -12.58 -3.33
C ILE A 10 -15.04 -11.46 -2.69
N HIS A 11 -16.16 -11.81 -2.10
CA HIS A 11 -17.03 -10.84 -1.44
C HIS A 11 -16.22 -10.03 -0.40
N TRP A 12 -16.35 -8.71 -0.41
CA TRP A 12 -15.57 -7.79 0.42
C TRP A 12 -15.54 -8.14 1.91
N VAL A 13 -16.61 -8.76 2.43
CA VAL A 13 -16.71 -9.22 3.83
C VAL A 13 -15.65 -10.29 4.13
N TRP A 14 -15.49 -11.29 3.24
CA TRP A 14 -14.51 -12.35 3.43
C TRP A 14 -13.08 -11.82 3.35
N ALA A 15 -12.82 -10.93 2.39
CA ALA A 15 -11.51 -10.26 2.28
C ALA A 15 -11.19 -9.47 3.56
N GLY A 16 -12.17 -8.72 4.08
CA GLY A 16 -12.02 -7.98 5.33
C GLY A 16 -11.78 -8.89 6.54
N LEU A 17 -12.50 -10.01 6.66
CA LEU A 17 -12.31 -10.98 7.74
C LEU A 17 -10.91 -11.62 7.72
N VAL A 18 -10.40 -11.97 6.54
CA VAL A 18 -9.04 -12.52 6.40
C VAL A 18 -7.99 -11.50 6.82
N ILE A 19 -8.11 -10.26 6.37
CA ILE A 19 -7.19 -9.18 6.76
C ILE A 19 -7.24 -8.95 8.28
N ALA A 20 -8.43 -8.93 8.87
CA ALA A 20 -8.62 -8.79 10.31
C ALA A 20 -7.98 -9.97 11.07
N ALA A 21 -8.21 -11.20 10.64
CA ALA A 21 -7.64 -12.40 11.26
C ALA A 21 -6.10 -12.37 11.23
N VAL A 22 -5.50 -12.03 10.09
CA VAL A 22 -4.03 -11.88 9.96
C VAL A 22 -3.51 -10.79 10.89
N THR A 23 -4.18 -9.63 10.93
CA THR A 23 -3.77 -8.49 11.77
C THR A 23 -3.84 -8.85 13.25
N LEU A 24 -4.92 -9.48 13.69
CA LEU A 24 -5.10 -9.93 15.07
C LEU A 24 -4.05 -10.99 15.45
N THR A 25 -3.78 -11.93 14.58
CA THR A 25 -2.75 -12.96 14.81
C THR A 25 -1.37 -12.32 14.96
N LEU A 26 -1.00 -11.39 14.08
CA LEU A 26 0.27 -10.65 14.18
C LEU A 26 0.36 -9.88 15.49
N GLN A 27 -0.73 -9.27 15.94
CA GLN A 27 -0.74 -8.45 17.14
C GLN A 27 -0.73 -9.29 18.41
N TYR A 28 -1.65 -10.26 18.56
CA TYR A 28 -1.85 -10.99 19.81
C TYR A 28 -0.93 -12.19 19.99
N VAL A 29 -0.59 -12.87 18.88
CA VAL A 29 0.28 -14.07 18.95
C VAL A 29 1.74 -13.70 18.82
N LEU A 30 2.07 -12.85 17.86
CA LEU A 30 3.45 -12.48 17.55
C LEU A 30 3.90 -11.15 18.18
N ASN A 31 2.99 -10.42 18.83
CA ASN A 31 3.23 -9.10 19.40
C ASN A 31 3.91 -8.14 18.40
N ARG A 32 3.42 -8.13 17.15
CA ARG A 32 3.99 -7.38 16.05
C ARG A 32 2.95 -6.44 15.45
N SER A 33 3.35 -5.19 15.21
CA SER A 33 2.49 -4.20 14.54
C SER A 33 2.58 -4.36 13.03
N LEU A 34 1.44 -4.41 12.35
CA LEU A 34 1.40 -4.38 10.90
C LEU A 34 1.90 -3.01 10.39
N GLY A 35 2.81 -3.02 9.43
CA GLY A 35 3.33 -1.79 8.82
C GLY A 35 4.18 -2.09 7.59
N VAL A 36 3.57 -2.04 6.41
CA VAL A 36 4.25 -2.32 5.13
C VAL A 36 5.37 -1.32 4.87
N SER A 37 5.15 -0.03 5.16
CA SER A 37 6.17 1.01 4.99
C SER A 37 7.43 0.78 5.84
N THR A 38 7.27 0.28 7.06
CA THR A 38 8.40 -0.08 7.92
C THR A 38 9.18 -1.28 7.37
N GLY A 39 8.49 -2.18 6.63
CA GLY A 39 9.15 -3.27 5.91
C GLY A 39 10.07 -2.76 4.80
N LEU A 40 9.59 -1.79 4.00
CA LEU A 40 10.41 -1.13 2.97
C LEU A 40 11.59 -0.36 3.58
N GLU A 41 11.38 0.33 4.71
CA GLU A 41 12.50 0.96 5.45
C GLU A 41 13.55 -0.06 5.89
N LYS A 42 13.12 -1.25 6.28
CA LYS A 42 14.05 -2.34 6.65
C LYS A 42 14.93 -2.74 5.47
N ILE A 43 14.38 -2.81 4.25
CA ILE A 43 15.17 -3.05 3.04
C ILE A 43 16.18 -1.92 2.83
N CYS A 44 15.76 -0.67 2.92
CA CYS A 44 16.68 0.47 2.80
C CYS A 44 17.76 0.45 3.90
N SER A 45 17.45 -0.03 5.09
CA SER A 45 18.43 -0.16 6.19
C SER A 45 19.50 -1.22 5.95
N LEU A 46 19.30 -2.15 5.01
CA LEU A 46 20.32 -3.12 4.60
C LEU A 46 21.37 -2.52 3.66
N VAL A 47 21.02 -1.43 2.99
CA VAL A 47 21.87 -0.78 1.98
C VAL A 47 22.51 0.51 2.52
N SER A 48 21.92 1.13 3.54
CA SER A 48 22.34 2.43 4.04
C SER A 48 22.53 2.45 5.55
N ASP A 49 23.73 2.83 6.01
CA ASP A 49 24.11 2.94 7.42
C ASP A 49 23.79 4.30 8.07
N ARG A 50 22.93 5.09 7.46
CA ARG A 50 22.61 6.42 7.99
C ARG A 50 21.94 6.33 9.37
N PRO A 51 22.18 7.32 10.28
CA PRO A 51 21.64 7.32 11.66
C PRO A 51 20.12 7.14 11.72
N TYR A 52 19.41 7.58 10.67
CA TYR A 52 17.97 7.40 10.54
C TYR A 52 17.55 5.92 10.62
N PHE A 53 18.32 5.01 10.01
CA PHE A 53 18.01 3.58 9.94
C PHE A 53 18.43 2.79 11.19
N ARG A 54 19.15 3.44 12.12
CA ARG A 54 19.56 2.84 13.41
C ARG A 54 18.48 2.92 14.50
N ARG A 55 17.25 3.27 14.13
CA ARG A 55 16.13 3.35 15.09
C ARG A 55 15.78 1.97 15.66
N PRO A 56 15.42 1.87 16.96
CA PRO A 56 15.06 0.59 17.60
C PRO A 56 13.97 -0.19 16.86
N ALA A 57 13.01 0.51 16.24
CA ALA A 57 11.95 -0.11 15.48
C ALA A 57 12.43 -0.88 14.23
N LEU A 58 13.56 -0.48 13.64
CA LEU A 58 14.17 -1.13 12.48
C LEU A 58 15.22 -2.17 12.89
N GLN A 59 15.77 -2.04 14.08
CA GLN A 59 16.77 -2.96 14.63
C GLN A 59 16.16 -4.18 15.30
N GLN A 60 14.83 -4.24 15.45
CA GLN A 60 14.18 -5.42 16.03
C GLN A 60 14.65 -6.69 15.33
N PRO A 61 15.10 -7.70 16.06
CA PRO A 61 15.53 -8.97 15.50
C PRO A 61 14.36 -9.67 14.82
N GLY A 62 14.63 -10.20 13.64
CA GLY A 62 13.67 -10.98 12.87
C GLY A 62 13.40 -10.38 11.49
N ALA A 63 13.54 -11.22 10.50
CA ALA A 63 13.25 -10.90 9.10
C ALA A 63 11.73 -10.96 8.79
N TRP A 64 10.84 -11.04 9.79
CA TRP A 64 9.41 -11.27 9.60
C TRP A 64 8.77 -10.24 8.65
N ARG A 65 9.22 -8.97 8.71
CA ARG A 65 8.74 -7.92 7.78
C ARG A 65 9.15 -8.20 6.35
N LEU A 66 10.35 -8.74 6.14
CA LEU A 66 10.82 -9.14 4.82
C LEU A 66 10.04 -10.34 4.30
N PHE A 67 9.78 -11.33 5.14
CA PHE A 67 8.91 -12.47 4.78
C PHE A 67 7.49 -12.03 4.49
N PHE A 68 6.95 -11.06 5.23
CA PHE A 68 5.64 -10.49 4.96
C PHE A 68 5.58 -9.79 3.59
N LEU A 69 6.59 -8.97 3.27
CA LEU A 69 6.69 -8.33 1.95
C LEU A 69 6.88 -9.34 0.83
N ALA A 70 7.72 -10.35 1.04
CA ALA A 70 7.91 -11.44 0.08
C ALA A 70 6.58 -12.19 -0.14
N GLY A 71 5.81 -12.46 0.92
CA GLY A 71 4.48 -13.05 0.83
C GLY A 71 3.50 -12.22 -0.01
N LEU A 72 3.52 -10.89 0.13
CA LEU A 72 2.71 -10.00 -0.70
C LEU A 72 3.11 -10.09 -2.20
N LEU A 73 4.40 -10.12 -2.49
CA LEU A 73 4.88 -10.26 -3.87
C LEU A 73 4.51 -11.63 -4.44
N VAL A 74 4.75 -12.70 -3.69
CA VAL A 74 4.40 -14.07 -4.10
C VAL A 74 2.89 -14.20 -4.33
N SER A 75 2.06 -13.66 -3.45
CA SER A 75 0.60 -13.70 -3.61
C SER A 75 0.14 -12.93 -4.85
N GLY A 76 0.79 -11.80 -5.17
CA GLY A 76 0.52 -11.04 -6.39
C GLY A 76 0.85 -11.86 -7.65
N VAL A 77 2.02 -12.50 -7.67
CA VAL A 77 2.41 -13.38 -8.78
C VAL A 77 1.48 -14.58 -8.91
N LEU A 78 1.16 -15.25 -7.80
CA LEU A 78 0.23 -16.39 -7.81
C LEU A 78 -1.17 -15.97 -8.30
N SER A 79 -1.66 -14.82 -7.86
CA SER A 79 -2.94 -14.28 -8.32
C SER A 79 -2.94 -14.02 -9.83
N ALA A 80 -1.84 -13.49 -10.37
CA ALA A 80 -1.70 -13.27 -11.81
C ALA A 80 -1.67 -14.58 -12.59
N LEU A 81 -0.94 -15.59 -12.10
CA LEU A 81 -0.83 -16.90 -12.76
C LEU A 81 -2.13 -17.70 -12.71
N LEU A 82 -2.84 -17.68 -11.57
CA LEU A 82 -4.10 -18.39 -11.38
C LEU A 82 -5.29 -17.68 -12.05
N GLY A 83 -5.20 -16.37 -12.23
CA GLY A 83 -6.27 -15.52 -12.78
C GLY A 83 -6.35 -15.47 -14.29
N GLY A 84 -5.63 -16.29 -15.03
CA GLY A 84 -5.74 -16.38 -16.50
C GLY A 84 -4.51 -15.92 -17.29
N GLY A 85 -3.40 -15.67 -16.62
CA GLY A 85 -2.14 -15.37 -17.25
C GLY A 85 -1.58 -13.98 -16.94
N TRP A 86 -0.31 -13.81 -17.26
CA TRP A 86 0.42 -12.56 -17.08
C TRP A 86 0.29 -11.71 -18.35
N GLU A 87 -0.63 -10.79 -18.36
CA GLU A 87 -0.71 -9.77 -19.41
C GLU A 87 -0.12 -8.45 -18.90
N THR A 88 0.95 -8.01 -19.54
CA THR A 88 1.50 -6.67 -19.30
C THR A 88 0.66 -5.65 -20.07
N THR A 89 -0.23 -4.98 -19.40
CA THR A 89 -1.03 -3.91 -20.01
C THR A 89 -0.61 -2.56 -19.44
N TRP A 90 -0.45 -1.59 -20.34
CA TRP A 90 -0.24 -0.19 -19.98
C TRP A 90 -1.56 0.57 -19.74
N ALA A 91 -2.67 -0.16 -19.75
CA ALA A 91 -3.98 0.43 -19.50
C ALA A 91 -4.12 0.83 -18.04
N ALA A 92 -4.16 2.13 -17.78
CA ALA A 92 -4.36 2.71 -16.45
C ALA A 92 -5.85 2.96 -16.16
N GLY A 93 -6.75 2.22 -16.81
CA GLY A 93 -8.19 2.29 -16.61
C GLY A 93 -8.77 3.66 -16.98
N MET A 94 -9.50 4.28 -16.04
CA MET A 94 -10.16 5.56 -16.28
C MET A 94 -9.18 6.71 -16.58
N LEU A 95 -7.92 6.62 -16.18
CA LEU A 95 -6.93 7.63 -16.50
C LEU A 95 -6.70 7.72 -18.02
N ASP A 96 -6.75 6.59 -18.72
CA ASP A 96 -6.54 6.55 -20.17
C ASP A 96 -7.74 7.07 -20.97
N SER A 97 -8.95 6.99 -20.41
CA SER A 97 -10.14 7.57 -21.05
C SER A 97 -10.20 9.09 -20.96
N VAL A 98 -9.44 9.64 -20.01
CA VAL A 98 -9.38 11.08 -19.72
C VAL A 98 -8.13 11.72 -20.33
N TRP A 99 -7.03 10.99 -20.31
CA TRP A 99 -5.75 11.43 -20.84
C TRP A 99 -5.14 10.35 -21.73
N GLU A 100 -4.95 10.67 -23.00
CA GLU A 100 -4.19 9.85 -23.93
C GLU A 100 -2.69 10.00 -23.67
N LEU A 101 -2.22 9.54 -22.49
CA LEU A 101 -0.82 9.64 -22.10
C LEU A 101 0.00 8.54 -22.77
N SER A 102 1.18 8.89 -23.25
CA SER A 102 2.19 7.91 -23.65
C SER A 102 2.65 7.07 -22.43
N SER A 103 3.15 5.86 -22.67
CA SER A 103 3.62 4.96 -21.61
C SER A 103 4.68 5.61 -20.71
N GLU A 104 5.56 6.42 -21.30
CA GLU A 104 6.61 7.15 -20.57
C GLU A 104 6.02 8.20 -19.61
N MET A 105 5.02 8.93 -20.08
CA MET A 105 4.32 9.92 -19.24
C MET A 105 3.58 9.26 -18.07
N LYS A 106 2.98 8.08 -18.28
CA LYS A 106 2.34 7.31 -17.20
C LYS A 106 3.36 6.93 -16.13
N VAL A 107 4.53 6.45 -16.53
CA VAL A 107 5.61 6.12 -15.58
C VAL A 107 6.06 7.35 -14.80
N LEU A 108 6.22 8.48 -15.47
CA LEU A 108 6.59 9.74 -14.80
C LEU A 108 5.54 10.18 -13.77
N TRP A 109 4.25 10.13 -14.12
CA TRP A 109 3.16 10.44 -13.19
C TRP A 109 3.13 9.48 -11.99
N MET A 110 3.28 8.19 -12.23
CA MET A 110 3.36 7.18 -11.16
C MET A 110 4.56 7.42 -10.24
N PHE A 111 5.70 7.79 -10.81
CA PHE A 111 6.91 8.10 -10.05
C PHE A 111 6.72 9.35 -9.16
N ILE A 112 6.18 10.43 -9.71
CA ILE A 112 5.88 11.65 -8.96
C ILE A 112 4.87 11.36 -7.85
N GLY A 113 3.79 10.66 -8.16
CA GLY A 113 2.80 10.23 -7.18
C GLY A 113 3.41 9.38 -6.06
N GLY A 114 4.29 8.44 -6.41
CA GLY A 114 5.04 7.62 -5.46
C GLY A 114 5.94 8.44 -4.53
N LEU A 115 6.60 9.49 -5.05
CA LEU A 115 7.39 10.42 -4.23
C LEU A 115 6.52 11.15 -3.19
N PHE A 116 5.36 11.68 -3.60
CA PHE A 116 4.44 12.35 -2.68
C PHE A 116 3.89 11.40 -1.62
N ILE A 117 3.51 10.18 -2.00
CA ILE A 117 3.05 9.15 -1.06
C ILE A 117 4.17 8.78 -0.08
N GLY A 118 5.38 8.55 -0.60
CA GLY A 118 6.55 8.23 0.23
C GLY A 118 6.88 9.32 1.24
N PHE A 119 6.88 10.57 0.80
CA PHE A 119 7.10 11.72 1.66
C PHE A 119 5.98 11.88 2.70
N GLY A 120 4.72 11.82 2.26
CA GLY A 120 3.56 11.94 3.14
C GLY A 120 3.51 10.85 4.23
N THR A 121 3.81 9.60 3.89
CA THR A 121 3.87 8.50 4.87
C THR A 121 4.98 8.71 5.90
N ARG A 122 6.07 9.39 5.53
CA ARG A 122 7.15 9.74 6.48
C ARG A 122 6.73 10.85 7.44
N LEU A 123 6.06 11.88 6.93
CA LEU A 123 5.51 12.96 7.77
C LEU A 123 4.44 12.45 8.74
N ALA A 124 3.55 11.59 8.26
CA ALA A 124 2.49 11.01 9.08
C ALA A 124 2.99 9.97 10.11
N GLY A 125 4.23 9.50 9.99
CA GLY A 125 4.79 8.45 10.85
C GLY A 125 4.28 7.04 10.52
N GLY A 126 3.57 6.85 9.40
CA GLY A 126 3.05 5.56 8.96
C GLY A 126 2.23 5.65 7.69
N CYS A 127 2.02 4.53 7.04
CA CYS A 127 1.14 4.42 5.87
C CYS A 127 -0.29 4.01 6.26
N THR A 128 -1.17 3.88 5.27
CA THR A 128 -2.56 3.46 5.49
C THR A 128 -2.69 2.09 6.17
N SER A 129 -1.76 1.15 5.98
CA SER A 129 -1.78 -0.13 6.70
C SER A 129 -1.44 0.02 8.18
N GLY A 130 -0.52 0.92 8.53
CA GLY A 130 -0.16 1.20 9.92
C GLY A 130 -1.24 2.00 10.66
N HIS A 131 -1.76 3.05 10.04
CA HIS A 131 -2.81 3.88 10.65
C HIS A 131 -4.21 3.28 10.46
N GLY A 132 -4.59 2.88 9.24
CA GLY A 132 -5.93 2.40 8.94
C GLY A 132 -6.22 1.03 9.53
N ILE A 133 -5.39 0.02 9.22
CA ILE A 133 -5.68 -1.34 9.66
C ILE A 133 -5.28 -1.52 11.12
N PHE A 134 -4.02 -1.22 11.48
CA PHE A 134 -3.53 -1.48 12.82
C PHE A 134 -3.95 -0.40 13.83
N GLY A 135 -3.75 0.88 13.50
CA GLY A 135 -3.97 1.99 14.43
C GLY A 135 -5.45 2.23 14.73
N VAL A 136 -6.32 2.15 13.72
CA VAL A 136 -7.77 2.29 13.91
C VAL A 136 -8.33 1.08 14.64
N ALA A 137 -7.88 -0.14 14.35
CA ALA A 137 -8.29 -1.34 15.09
C ALA A 137 -7.94 -1.27 16.58
N ASN A 138 -6.89 -0.52 16.94
CA ASN A 138 -6.50 -0.26 18.34
C ASN A 138 -7.09 1.06 18.90
N PHE A 139 -8.03 1.68 18.22
CA PHE A 139 -8.67 2.93 18.63
C PHE A 139 -7.69 4.10 18.91
N HIS A 140 -6.55 4.14 18.21
CA HIS A 140 -5.60 5.23 18.32
C HIS A 140 -6.19 6.49 17.66
N ARG A 141 -6.46 7.53 18.43
CA ARG A 141 -7.06 8.79 17.93
C ARG A 141 -6.22 9.46 16.84
N SER A 142 -4.90 9.45 16.98
CA SER A 142 -3.99 9.98 15.97
C SER A 142 -4.07 9.21 14.65
N SER A 143 -4.27 7.90 14.69
CA SER A 143 -4.43 7.06 13.51
C SER A 143 -5.76 7.28 12.81
N LEU A 144 -6.83 7.49 13.57
CA LEU A 144 -8.13 7.86 13.01
C LEU A 144 -8.05 9.20 12.27
N LEU A 145 -7.41 10.21 12.88
CA LEU A 145 -7.22 11.52 12.26
C LEU A 145 -6.37 11.40 10.96
N ALA A 146 -5.27 10.65 11.01
CA ALA A 146 -4.43 10.41 9.85
C ALA A 146 -5.21 9.73 8.72
N MET A 147 -6.03 8.71 9.04
CA MET A 147 -6.83 8.00 8.06
C MET A 147 -7.87 8.90 7.38
N VAL A 148 -8.59 9.71 8.17
CA VAL A 148 -9.53 10.70 7.64
C VAL A 148 -8.82 11.70 6.72
N SER A 149 -7.64 12.19 7.13
CA SER A 149 -6.84 13.11 6.33
C SER A 149 -6.40 12.49 5.00
N PHE A 150 -5.98 11.22 5.00
CA PHE A 150 -5.62 10.51 3.77
C PHE A 150 -6.82 10.36 2.82
N MET A 151 -7.99 10.03 3.37
CA MET A 151 -9.21 9.89 2.57
C MET A 151 -9.63 11.23 1.96
N VAL A 152 -9.68 12.29 2.76
CA VAL A 152 -10.03 13.64 2.29
C VAL A 152 -9.06 14.11 1.22
N ALA A 153 -7.75 13.98 1.47
CA ALA A 153 -6.73 14.35 0.48
C ALA A 153 -6.87 13.56 -0.81
N GLY A 154 -7.14 12.26 -0.74
CA GLY A 154 -7.38 11.42 -1.91
C GLY A 154 -8.59 11.87 -2.71
N ILE A 155 -9.73 12.12 -2.06
CA ILE A 155 -10.95 12.61 -2.70
C ILE A 155 -10.70 13.97 -3.37
N VAL A 156 -10.08 14.91 -2.66
CA VAL A 156 -9.78 16.26 -3.18
C VAL A 156 -8.85 16.15 -4.39
N THR A 157 -7.75 15.43 -4.27
CA THR A 157 -6.78 15.26 -5.37
C THR A 157 -7.43 14.63 -6.60
N THR A 158 -8.20 13.56 -6.41
CA THR A 158 -8.90 12.89 -7.50
C THR A 158 -9.88 13.85 -8.18
N ASN A 159 -10.68 14.60 -7.41
CA ASN A 159 -11.61 15.59 -7.99
C ASN A 159 -10.89 16.71 -8.74
N ILE A 160 -9.77 17.20 -8.23
CA ILE A 160 -8.97 18.23 -8.92
C ILE A 160 -8.46 17.66 -10.24
N ILE A 161 -7.86 16.47 -10.24
CA ILE A 161 -7.32 15.86 -11.46
C ILE A 161 -8.43 15.67 -12.50
N TYR A 162 -9.57 15.09 -12.11
CA TYR A 162 -10.63 14.78 -13.08
C TYR A 162 -11.47 15.98 -13.53
N ARG A 163 -11.64 17.00 -12.69
CA ARG A 163 -12.46 18.18 -13.04
C ARG A 163 -11.70 19.33 -13.68
N TRP A 164 -10.43 19.53 -13.29
CA TRP A 164 -9.66 20.69 -13.70
C TRP A 164 -8.62 20.40 -14.77
N ILE A 165 -8.14 19.17 -14.81
CA ILE A 165 -7.06 18.81 -15.74
C ILE A 165 -7.62 17.99 -16.91
N ALA A 166 -8.72 17.30 -16.69
CA ALA A 166 -9.34 16.38 -17.65
C ALA A 166 -10.67 16.90 -18.25
N GLY A 167 -11.29 17.92 -17.68
CA GLY A 167 -12.45 18.65 -18.20
C GLY A 167 -12.01 19.93 -18.84
#